data_825abc2024347a9fc18ed3346ee6a4f6
#
_entry.id   825abc2024347a9fc18ed3346ee6a4f6
#
_cell.length_a   1.000
_cell.length_b   1.000
_cell.length_c   1.000
_cell.angle_alpha   90.00
_cell.angle_beta   90.00
_cell.angle_gamma   90.00
#
_symmetry.space_group_name_H-M   'P 1'
#
loop_
_entity.id
_entity.type
_entity.pdbx_description
1 polymer ?
#
loop_
_entity_poly.entity_id
_entity_poly.type
_entity_poly.pdbx_seq_one_letter_code
_entity_poly.pdbx_strand_id
1 'polypeptide(L)'
;MTARIFPERLPESILSDPKRNAEIIMYDALATMESRFTIFYSVAWQTHSSGIVRDGEADFVIIHSDLGILILEVKGGGVEYRAETREWFTVDRYGVCYEIKDPIEQAKKSHYALLEKLCSLPGRDKNRYVNIGHAVCFTHISVPSTSLKWDLPRQIIIDHDDINEIEKNILRIFEYYIGNDRKQILGQDRVRIIQNLLASSFSFRTPLGIELEEEDEKIIQLTEQQLLVLQVLRKRRRAAIAGCAGSGKTMLALNKAKTLCDQGFRVLLVCFNVGLAQYLRKCVPSAVAVYHFHGLCKEMAQEKGFSLRRPANEQEYNEVILPEELLDAAEKLGPQFDAIIVDEGQDFKELYWISLSALLEPGGIF
;
A
#
# COMPACT_ATOMS: atom_id res chain seq x y z
N MET A 1 -34.16 -6.94 6.28
CA MET A 1 -32.84 -6.38 5.86
C MET A 1 -32.10 -6.02 7.13
N THR A 2 -30.81 -6.40 7.22
CA THR A 2 -29.95 -6.15 8.37
C THR A 2 -29.28 -4.79 8.30
N ALA A 3 -28.70 -4.32 9.41
CA ALA A 3 -27.96 -3.08 9.51
C ALA A 3 -26.80 -3.03 8.49
N ARG A 4 -26.44 -1.82 8.08
CA ARG A 4 -25.19 -1.61 7.32
C ARG A 4 -24.04 -1.49 8.29
N ILE A 5 -23.07 -2.39 8.20
CA ILE A 5 -21.87 -2.35 9.02
C ILE A 5 -20.62 -2.15 8.16
N PHE A 6 -19.67 -1.34 8.62
CA PHE A 6 -18.43 -1.03 7.95
C PHE A 6 -17.23 -1.34 8.87
N PRO A 7 -16.27 -2.16 8.40
CA PRO A 7 -16.26 -2.90 7.14
C PRO A 7 -17.34 -4.00 7.10
N GLU A 8 -17.79 -4.44 5.94
CA GLU A 8 -18.80 -5.51 5.80
C GLU A 8 -18.30 -6.88 6.28
N ARG A 9 -17.00 -7.04 6.39
CA ARG A 9 -16.32 -8.22 6.97
C ARG A 9 -15.10 -7.76 7.72
N LEU A 10 -14.89 -8.34 8.91
CA LEU A 10 -13.68 -8.07 9.67
C LEU A 10 -12.46 -8.66 8.97
N PRO A 11 -11.32 -7.92 8.92
CA PRO A 11 -10.05 -8.45 8.42
C PRO A 11 -9.57 -9.67 9.23
N GLU A 12 -8.85 -10.59 8.59
CA GLU A 12 -8.29 -11.76 9.26
C GLU A 12 -7.35 -11.39 10.43
N SER A 13 -6.65 -10.28 10.33
CA SER A 13 -5.80 -9.75 11.40
C SER A 13 -6.57 -9.41 12.68
N ILE A 14 -7.85 -9.02 12.56
CA ILE A 14 -8.74 -8.77 13.70
C ILE A 14 -9.29 -10.09 14.22
N LEU A 15 -9.77 -10.96 13.33
CA LEU A 15 -10.38 -12.25 13.69
C LEU A 15 -9.40 -13.19 14.40
N SER A 16 -8.09 -13.06 14.12
CA SER A 16 -7.04 -13.87 14.74
C SER A 16 -6.45 -13.27 16.01
N ASP A 17 -6.82 -12.04 16.40
CA ASP A 17 -6.30 -11.39 17.60
C ASP A 17 -7.17 -11.72 18.84
N PRO A 18 -6.67 -12.55 19.80
CA PRO A 18 -7.44 -12.90 21.01
C PRO A 18 -7.83 -11.68 21.87
N LYS A 19 -7.09 -10.57 21.74
CA LYS A 19 -7.37 -9.33 22.51
C LYS A 19 -8.62 -8.61 22.01
N ARG A 20 -9.02 -8.85 20.76
CA ARG A 20 -10.19 -8.24 20.13
C ARG A 20 -11.44 -9.11 20.16
N ASN A 21 -11.43 -10.23 20.91
CA ASN A 21 -12.58 -11.13 20.99
C ASN A 21 -13.87 -10.44 21.45
N ALA A 22 -13.80 -9.52 22.36
CA ALA A 22 -14.95 -8.72 22.84
C ALA A 22 -15.56 -7.87 21.71
N GLU A 23 -14.71 -7.24 20.91
CA GLU A 23 -15.12 -6.43 19.77
C GLU A 23 -15.77 -7.31 18.67
N ILE A 24 -15.23 -8.52 18.44
CA ILE A 24 -15.80 -9.48 17.47
C ILE A 24 -17.21 -9.92 17.91
N ILE A 25 -17.39 -10.27 19.18
CA ILE A 25 -18.72 -10.61 19.74
C ILE A 25 -19.71 -9.46 19.51
N MET A 26 -19.30 -8.25 19.77
CA MET A 26 -20.15 -7.08 19.59
C MET A 26 -20.42 -6.78 18.11
N TYR A 27 -19.41 -6.95 17.23
CA TYR A 27 -19.59 -6.79 15.79
C TYR A 27 -20.66 -7.75 15.25
N ASP A 28 -20.59 -9.01 15.63
CA ASP A 28 -21.56 -10.03 15.20
C ASP A 28 -22.97 -9.72 15.72
N ALA A 29 -23.09 -9.29 16.97
CA ALA A 29 -24.36 -8.90 17.54
C ALA A 29 -24.97 -7.68 16.82
N LEU A 30 -24.18 -6.63 16.60
CA LEU A 30 -24.61 -5.41 15.92
C LEU A 30 -25.02 -5.65 14.46
N ALA A 31 -24.37 -6.60 13.78
CA ALA A 31 -24.69 -6.97 12.41
C ALA A 31 -26.11 -7.58 12.26
N THR A 32 -26.70 -8.07 13.34
CA THR A 32 -28.08 -8.64 13.35
C THR A 32 -29.18 -7.59 13.40
N MET A 33 -28.85 -6.33 13.75
CA MET A 33 -29.81 -5.25 13.90
C MET A 33 -30.53 -4.90 12.57
N GLU A 34 -31.62 -4.14 12.66
CA GLU A 34 -32.40 -3.76 11.48
C GLU A 34 -31.67 -2.75 10.56
N SER A 35 -32.09 -2.69 9.31
CA SER A 35 -31.47 -1.87 8.23
C SER A 35 -31.52 -0.34 8.45
N ARG A 36 -32.22 0.12 9.46
CA ARG A 36 -32.25 1.56 9.84
C ARG A 36 -30.99 2.04 10.53
N PHE A 37 -30.11 1.12 10.96
CA PHE A 37 -28.83 1.42 11.58
C PHE A 37 -27.69 1.38 10.57
N THR A 38 -26.76 2.31 10.74
CA THR A 38 -25.46 2.31 10.04
C THR A 38 -24.37 2.27 11.11
N ILE A 39 -23.48 1.28 11.02
CA ILE A 39 -22.53 0.97 12.08
C ILE A 39 -21.12 1.03 11.49
N PHE A 40 -20.19 1.66 12.20
CA PHE A 40 -18.78 1.72 11.86
C PHE A 40 -17.98 1.11 12.99
N TYR A 41 -17.10 0.20 12.65
CA TYR A 41 -16.16 -0.44 13.56
C TYR A 41 -14.79 0.22 13.46
N SER A 42 -14.11 0.38 14.60
CA SER A 42 -12.73 0.87 14.68
C SER A 42 -12.54 2.22 13.98
N VAL A 43 -13.27 3.25 14.47
CA VAL A 43 -13.22 4.60 13.89
C VAL A 43 -12.11 5.40 14.53
N ALA A 44 -10.99 5.53 13.83
CA ALA A 44 -9.88 6.38 14.23
C ALA A 44 -10.25 7.87 14.10
N TRP A 45 -9.83 8.67 15.07
CA TRP A 45 -10.03 10.11 15.05
C TRP A 45 -8.79 10.87 15.52
N GLN A 46 -8.67 12.10 15.02
CA GLN A 46 -7.62 13.03 15.42
C GLN A 46 -8.23 14.40 15.64
N THR A 47 -7.89 15.04 16.76
CA THR A 47 -8.30 16.40 17.09
C THR A 47 -7.10 17.31 17.34
N HIS A 48 -7.28 18.59 17.03
CA HIS A 48 -6.29 19.63 17.25
C HIS A 48 -6.83 20.62 18.29
N SER A 49 -6.38 20.51 19.52
CA SER A 49 -6.78 21.43 20.60
C SER A 49 -5.56 22.12 21.19
N SER A 50 -5.55 23.45 21.21
CA SER A 50 -4.48 24.28 21.82
C SER A 50 -3.08 23.95 21.32
N GLY A 51 -2.93 23.62 20.01
CA GLY A 51 -1.64 23.27 19.40
C GLY A 51 -1.17 21.84 19.70
N ILE A 52 -1.97 21.03 20.38
CA ILE A 52 -1.68 19.63 20.67
C ILE A 52 -2.56 18.75 19.79
N VAL A 53 -1.93 17.83 19.08
CA VAL A 53 -2.62 16.77 18.32
C VAL A 53 -2.94 15.63 19.29
N ARG A 54 -4.18 15.17 19.28
CA ARG A 54 -4.64 14.01 20.03
C ARG A 54 -5.28 13.03 19.10
N ASP A 55 -4.83 11.80 19.18
CA ASP A 55 -5.35 10.67 18.43
C ASP A 55 -6.16 9.76 19.35
N GLY A 56 -7.14 9.08 18.78
CA GLY A 56 -7.90 8.06 19.47
C GLY A 56 -8.72 7.23 18.48
N GLU A 57 -9.42 6.27 19.04
CA GLU A 57 -10.26 5.34 18.29
C GLU A 57 -11.57 5.16 19.07
N ALA A 58 -12.67 5.02 18.35
CA ALA A 58 -13.95 4.58 18.88
C ALA A 58 -14.17 3.14 18.40
N ASP A 59 -14.43 2.21 19.30
CA ASP A 59 -14.64 0.80 18.93
C ASP A 59 -15.82 0.67 17.97
N PHE A 60 -16.94 1.33 18.28
CA PHE A 60 -18.10 1.40 17.38
C PHE A 60 -18.73 2.79 17.35
N VAL A 61 -19.15 3.22 16.17
CA VAL A 61 -20.02 4.38 15.96
C VAL A 61 -21.31 3.88 15.30
N ILE A 62 -22.42 4.03 16.01
CA ILE A 62 -23.74 3.56 15.60
C ILE A 62 -24.61 4.76 15.23
N ILE A 63 -25.15 4.79 14.04
CA ILE A 63 -25.95 5.91 13.51
C ILE A 63 -27.37 5.44 13.22
N HIS A 64 -28.33 6.21 13.67
CA HIS A 64 -29.73 6.08 13.32
C HIS A 64 -30.28 7.42 12.81
N SER A 65 -31.00 7.42 11.68
CA SER A 65 -31.46 8.65 11.02
C SER A 65 -32.32 9.55 11.90
N ASP A 66 -33.11 8.95 12.79
CA ASP A 66 -34.10 9.66 13.61
C ASP A 66 -33.63 9.88 15.05
N LEU A 67 -32.66 9.07 15.54
CA LEU A 67 -32.24 9.09 16.94
C LEU A 67 -30.88 9.76 17.16
N GLY A 68 -30.02 9.78 16.13
CA GLY A 68 -28.70 10.42 16.21
C GLY A 68 -27.53 9.45 16.12
N ILE A 69 -26.49 9.67 16.91
CA ILE A 69 -25.23 8.95 16.90
C ILE A 69 -24.95 8.41 18.28
N LEU A 70 -24.46 7.19 18.37
CA LEU A 70 -24.02 6.55 19.61
C LEU A 70 -22.58 6.05 19.43
N ILE A 71 -21.71 6.45 20.36
CA ILE A 71 -20.35 5.91 20.49
C ILE A 71 -20.41 4.78 21.50
N LEU A 72 -19.88 3.63 21.14
CA LEU A 72 -19.84 2.45 22.00
C LEU A 72 -18.38 2.00 22.17
N GLU A 73 -17.92 1.99 23.41
CA GLU A 73 -16.64 1.43 23.83
C GLU A 73 -16.86 0.01 24.34
N VAL A 74 -16.00 -0.94 23.95
CA VAL A 74 -16.16 -2.37 24.29
C VAL A 74 -14.99 -2.84 25.15
N LYS A 75 -15.29 -3.54 26.23
CA LYS A 75 -14.31 -4.16 27.11
C LYS A 75 -14.64 -5.64 27.31
N GLY A 76 -13.61 -6.49 27.15
CA GLY A 76 -13.68 -7.92 27.40
C GLY A 76 -13.09 -8.31 28.75
N GLY A 77 -13.27 -9.57 29.12
CA GLY A 77 -12.80 -10.12 30.40
C GLY A 77 -13.62 -9.65 31.60
N GLY A 78 -13.15 -9.94 32.80
CA GLY A 78 -13.66 -9.33 34.04
C GLY A 78 -13.25 -7.88 34.10
N VAL A 79 -14.04 -7.04 34.74
CA VAL A 79 -13.73 -5.61 34.93
C VAL A 79 -13.85 -5.26 36.41
N GLU A 80 -12.85 -4.55 36.95
CA GLU A 80 -12.78 -4.09 38.32
C GLU A 80 -12.51 -2.59 38.34
N TYR A 81 -13.24 -1.86 39.18
CA TYR A 81 -12.99 -0.46 39.46
C TYR A 81 -12.64 -0.29 40.94
N ARG A 82 -11.49 0.30 41.23
CA ARG A 82 -11.02 0.59 42.58
C ARG A 82 -11.30 2.04 42.91
N ALA A 83 -12.23 2.26 43.84
CA ALA A 83 -12.66 3.62 44.24
C ALA A 83 -11.53 4.40 44.91
N GLU A 84 -10.63 3.73 45.63
CA GLU A 84 -9.51 4.32 46.37
C GLU A 84 -8.51 4.99 45.45
N THR A 85 -8.16 4.31 44.33
CA THR A 85 -7.20 4.81 43.36
C THR A 85 -7.86 5.45 42.13
N ARG A 86 -9.19 5.22 41.95
CA ARG A 86 -9.97 5.62 40.77
C ARG A 86 -9.49 4.97 39.46
N GLU A 87 -8.88 3.79 39.58
CA GLU A 87 -8.32 3.06 38.48
C GLU A 87 -9.22 1.91 38.03
N TRP A 88 -9.16 1.60 36.73
CA TRP A 88 -9.85 0.50 36.12
C TRP A 88 -8.90 -0.63 35.77
N PHE A 89 -9.33 -1.85 35.99
CA PHE A 89 -8.57 -3.06 35.67
C PHE A 89 -9.45 -4.01 34.86
N THR A 90 -8.82 -4.74 33.94
CA THR A 90 -9.40 -5.95 33.38
C THR A 90 -8.80 -7.17 34.09
N VAL A 91 -9.62 -8.19 34.29
CA VAL A 91 -9.23 -9.44 34.94
C VAL A 91 -9.31 -10.55 33.92
N ASP A 92 -8.21 -11.23 33.68
CA ASP A 92 -8.19 -12.35 32.76
C ASP A 92 -8.78 -13.62 33.41
N ARG A 93 -8.90 -14.69 32.60
CA ARG A 93 -9.41 -16.00 33.07
C ARG A 93 -8.57 -16.67 34.15
N TYR A 94 -7.34 -16.19 34.36
CA TYR A 94 -6.43 -16.70 35.41
C TYR A 94 -6.45 -15.82 36.66
N GLY A 95 -7.26 -14.79 36.72
CA GLY A 95 -7.37 -13.85 37.83
C GLY A 95 -6.27 -12.77 37.85
N VAL A 96 -5.49 -12.62 36.79
CA VAL A 96 -4.47 -11.59 36.69
C VAL A 96 -5.11 -10.26 36.28
N CYS A 97 -4.84 -9.23 37.08
CA CYS A 97 -5.37 -7.88 36.85
C CYS A 97 -4.39 -7.06 36.01
N TYR A 98 -4.90 -6.42 34.97
CA TYR A 98 -4.17 -5.47 34.12
C TYR A 98 -4.87 -4.12 34.18
N GLU A 99 -4.13 -3.05 34.44
CA GLU A 99 -4.67 -1.70 34.41
C GLU A 99 -5.14 -1.34 33.00
N ILE A 100 -6.33 -0.74 32.91
CA ILE A 100 -6.90 -0.25 31.66
C ILE A 100 -7.30 1.23 31.79
N LYS A 101 -7.39 1.92 30.67
CA LYS A 101 -7.95 3.28 30.65
C LYS A 101 -9.42 3.22 31.05
N ASP A 102 -9.90 4.29 31.72
CA ASP A 102 -11.32 4.44 32.03
C ASP A 102 -12.19 4.30 30.77
N PRO A 103 -13.05 3.28 30.67
CA PRO A 103 -13.84 3.04 29.46
C PRO A 103 -14.82 4.16 29.14
N ILE A 104 -15.34 4.82 30.19
CA ILE A 104 -16.29 5.92 30.06
C ILE A 104 -15.59 7.15 29.49
N GLU A 105 -14.41 7.47 30.03
CA GLU A 105 -13.59 8.55 29.51
C GLU A 105 -13.11 8.31 28.08
N GLN A 106 -12.87 7.05 27.67
CA GLN A 106 -12.58 6.71 26.29
C GLN A 106 -13.78 7.02 25.39
N ALA A 107 -14.97 6.51 25.75
CA ALA A 107 -16.20 6.77 25.00
C ALA A 107 -16.54 8.27 24.93
N LYS A 108 -16.37 9.02 26.03
CA LYS A 108 -16.56 10.48 26.07
C LYS A 108 -15.58 11.22 25.17
N LYS A 109 -14.30 10.84 25.16
CA LYS A 109 -13.30 11.47 24.29
C LYS A 109 -13.65 11.28 22.82
N SER A 110 -14.03 10.08 22.43
CA SER A 110 -14.48 9.77 21.07
C SER A 110 -15.76 10.53 20.70
N HIS A 111 -16.71 10.67 21.63
CA HIS A 111 -17.91 11.50 21.47
C HIS A 111 -17.55 12.95 21.14
N TYR A 112 -16.71 13.60 21.95
CA TYR A 112 -16.33 15.01 21.73
C TYR A 112 -15.51 15.20 20.47
N ALA A 113 -14.63 14.27 20.13
CA ALA A 113 -13.85 14.30 18.91
C ALA A 113 -14.75 14.22 17.65
N LEU A 114 -15.73 13.32 17.68
CA LEU A 114 -16.70 13.20 16.58
C LEU A 114 -17.58 14.45 16.47
N LEU A 115 -18.03 14.98 17.62
CA LEU A 115 -18.82 16.21 17.66
C LEU A 115 -18.05 17.38 17.05
N GLU A 116 -16.79 17.58 17.41
CA GLU A 116 -15.92 18.61 16.85
C GLU A 116 -15.80 18.48 15.32
N LYS A 117 -15.56 17.27 14.83
CA LYS A 117 -15.48 16.97 13.39
C LYS A 117 -16.80 17.26 12.67
N LEU A 118 -17.92 16.84 13.22
CA LEU A 118 -19.24 17.13 12.65
C LEU A 118 -19.56 18.62 12.66
N CYS A 119 -19.05 19.35 13.67
CA CYS A 119 -19.20 20.80 13.75
C CYS A 119 -18.38 21.56 12.69
N SER A 120 -17.28 21.00 12.21
CA SER A 120 -16.40 21.63 11.20
C SER A 120 -16.85 21.41 9.75
N LEU A 121 -17.88 20.58 9.50
CA LEU A 121 -18.36 20.30 8.15
C LEU A 121 -18.99 21.53 7.49
N PRO A 122 -18.65 21.80 6.20
CA PRO A 122 -19.27 22.90 5.44
C PRO A 122 -20.78 22.69 5.24
N GLY A 123 -21.55 23.78 5.21
CA GLY A 123 -23.01 23.73 4.99
C GLY A 123 -23.87 23.42 6.22
N ARG A 124 -23.28 23.49 7.43
CA ARG A 124 -23.99 23.24 8.67
C ARG A 124 -24.88 24.45 9.04
N ASP A 125 -26.16 24.20 9.28
CA ASP A 125 -27.00 25.09 10.02
C ASP A 125 -26.57 25.06 11.50
N LYS A 126 -25.98 26.16 11.97
CA LYS A 126 -25.42 26.30 13.35
C LYS A 126 -26.47 26.07 14.45
N ASN A 127 -27.74 26.08 14.11
CA ASN A 127 -28.85 25.91 15.02
C ASN A 127 -29.37 24.47 15.15
N ARG A 128 -28.79 23.53 14.43
CA ARG A 128 -29.19 22.12 14.51
C ARG A 128 -28.15 21.30 15.25
N TYR A 129 -28.45 20.96 16.47
CA TYR A 129 -27.65 20.02 17.28
C TYR A 129 -27.89 18.60 16.78
N VAL A 130 -26.87 17.78 16.79
CA VAL A 130 -26.97 16.34 16.56
C VAL A 130 -26.96 15.65 17.92
N ASN A 131 -27.93 14.78 18.18
CA ASN A 131 -27.90 13.96 19.37
C ASN A 131 -26.74 12.96 19.28
N ILE A 132 -25.76 13.10 20.15
CA ILE A 132 -24.66 12.16 20.26
C ILE A 132 -24.65 11.63 21.67
N GLY A 133 -24.71 10.30 21.79
CA GLY A 133 -24.56 9.59 23.05
C GLY A 133 -23.23 8.83 23.11
N HIS A 134 -22.91 8.34 24.30
CA HIS A 134 -21.82 7.39 24.50
C HIS A 134 -22.25 6.28 25.45
N ALA A 135 -21.70 5.10 25.29
CA ALA A 135 -22.03 3.92 26.07
C ALA A 135 -20.80 3.01 26.21
N VAL A 136 -20.86 2.11 27.15
CA VAL A 136 -19.84 1.10 27.39
C VAL A 136 -20.46 -0.29 27.32
N CYS A 137 -19.79 -1.23 26.66
CA CYS A 137 -20.17 -2.63 26.63
C CYS A 137 -19.16 -3.49 27.37
N PHE A 138 -19.66 -4.37 28.25
CA PHE A 138 -18.91 -5.39 28.95
C PHE A 138 -19.38 -6.76 28.49
N THR A 139 -18.71 -7.34 27.51
CA THR A 139 -19.19 -8.54 26.80
C THR A 139 -19.18 -9.84 27.63
N HIS A 140 -18.41 -9.91 28.70
CA HIS A 140 -18.18 -11.15 29.46
C HIS A 140 -18.71 -11.10 30.91
N ILE A 141 -19.33 -10.02 31.32
CA ILE A 141 -19.85 -9.85 32.70
C ILE A 141 -21.30 -9.39 32.67
N SER A 142 -22.05 -9.79 33.67
CA SER A 142 -23.39 -9.26 33.96
C SER A 142 -23.29 -8.18 35.00
N VAL A 143 -23.91 -7.04 34.73
CA VAL A 143 -23.85 -5.84 35.59
C VAL A 143 -25.12 -5.71 36.41
N PRO A 144 -25.04 -5.39 37.73
CA PRO A 144 -26.22 -5.16 38.53
C PRO A 144 -27.16 -4.09 37.95
N SER A 145 -28.43 -4.24 38.20
CA SER A 145 -29.46 -3.27 37.74
C SER A 145 -29.32 -1.87 38.32
N THR A 146 -28.52 -1.71 39.36
CA THR A 146 -28.18 -0.43 39.97
C THR A 146 -27.04 0.27 39.28
N SER A 147 -26.99 1.61 39.32
CA SER A 147 -25.84 2.37 38.78
C SER A 147 -24.56 2.01 39.51
N LEU A 148 -23.51 1.72 38.76
CA LEU A 148 -22.20 1.33 39.28
C LEU A 148 -21.44 2.57 39.84
N LYS A 149 -21.54 3.69 39.13
CA LYS A 149 -20.90 4.96 39.43
C LYS A 149 -21.84 6.09 39.07
N TRP A 150 -21.59 7.27 39.67
CA TRP A 150 -22.41 8.46 39.42
C TRP A 150 -22.42 8.89 37.94
N ASP A 151 -21.31 8.66 37.21
CA ASP A 151 -21.13 8.97 35.82
C ASP A 151 -21.29 7.73 34.87
N LEU A 152 -21.68 6.57 35.42
CA LEU A 152 -21.95 5.34 34.73
C LEU A 152 -23.32 4.76 35.14
N PRO A 153 -24.41 5.40 34.73
CA PRO A 153 -25.73 4.86 34.98
C PRO A 153 -25.98 3.58 34.17
N ARG A 154 -26.79 2.66 34.75
CA ARG A 154 -27.09 1.37 34.11
C ARG A 154 -27.66 1.50 32.68
N GLN A 155 -28.36 2.63 32.43
CA GLN A 155 -29.00 2.90 31.15
C GLN A 155 -28.02 2.98 29.96
N ILE A 156 -26.75 3.37 30.19
CA ILE A 156 -25.72 3.49 29.16
C ILE A 156 -24.72 2.31 29.14
N ILE A 157 -25.04 1.24 29.87
CA ILE A 157 -24.25 0.02 29.90
C ILE A 157 -24.95 -1.06 29.08
N ILE A 158 -24.18 -1.77 28.27
CA ILE A 158 -24.54 -3.04 27.65
C ILE A 158 -23.68 -4.11 28.34
N ASP A 159 -24.29 -5.14 28.85
CA ASP A 159 -23.58 -6.26 29.46
C ASP A 159 -23.79 -7.55 28.69
N HIS A 160 -23.23 -8.66 29.19
CA HIS A 160 -23.35 -9.98 28.57
C HIS A 160 -24.81 -10.37 28.28
N ASP A 161 -25.71 -10.11 29.22
CA ASP A 161 -27.12 -10.51 29.11
C ASP A 161 -27.89 -9.64 28.11
N ASP A 162 -27.48 -8.38 27.97
CA ASP A 162 -28.04 -7.40 27.04
C ASP A 162 -27.72 -7.72 25.55
N ILE A 163 -26.66 -8.48 25.26
CA ILE A 163 -26.18 -8.72 23.88
C ILE A 163 -27.23 -9.49 23.06
N ASN A 164 -27.95 -10.41 23.66
CA ASN A 164 -28.98 -11.19 22.95
C ASN A 164 -30.16 -10.33 22.47
N GLU A 165 -30.40 -9.17 23.10
CA GLU A 165 -31.41 -8.20 22.70
C GLU A 165 -30.75 -6.86 22.31
N ILE A 166 -29.65 -6.93 21.56
CA ILE A 166 -28.77 -5.77 21.31
C ILE A 166 -29.51 -4.55 20.74
N GLU A 167 -30.40 -4.73 19.79
CA GLU A 167 -31.14 -3.62 19.19
C GLU A 167 -32.01 -2.90 20.21
N LYS A 168 -32.74 -3.63 21.05
CA LYS A 168 -33.54 -3.06 22.12
C LYS A 168 -32.70 -2.26 23.10
N ASN A 169 -31.53 -2.77 23.46
CA ASN A 169 -30.62 -2.13 24.39
C ASN A 169 -29.93 -0.89 23.79
N ILE A 170 -29.58 -0.91 22.51
CA ILE A 170 -29.13 0.28 21.78
C ILE A 170 -30.22 1.36 21.71
N LEU A 171 -31.48 0.98 21.45
CA LEU A 171 -32.60 1.91 21.46
C LEU A 171 -32.82 2.53 22.86
N ARG A 172 -32.73 1.75 23.94
CA ARG A 172 -32.76 2.23 25.34
C ARG A 172 -31.72 3.32 25.58
N ILE A 173 -30.50 3.13 25.07
CA ILE A 173 -29.42 4.11 25.21
C ILE A 173 -29.74 5.40 24.44
N PHE A 174 -30.21 5.29 23.21
CA PHE A 174 -30.65 6.46 22.46
C PHE A 174 -31.75 7.22 23.18
N GLU A 175 -32.75 6.52 23.71
CA GLU A 175 -33.84 7.14 24.50
C GLU A 175 -33.34 7.89 25.76
N TYR A 176 -32.34 7.32 26.43
CA TYR A 176 -31.70 7.97 27.58
C TYR A 176 -31.09 9.34 27.24
N TYR A 177 -30.42 9.45 26.05
CA TYR A 177 -29.78 10.69 25.59
C TYR A 177 -30.77 11.71 24.98
N ILE A 178 -31.82 11.23 24.32
CA ILE A 178 -32.80 12.09 23.64
C ILE A 178 -33.72 12.76 24.70
N GLY A 179 -34.03 12.07 25.80
CA GLY A 179 -34.95 12.54 26.81
C GLY A 179 -36.33 12.90 26.20
N ASN A 180 -36.90 14.02 26.62
CA ASN A 180 -38.19 14.50 26.13
C ASN A 180 -38.10 15.38 24.87
N ASP A 181 -36.90 15.70 24.38
CA ASP A 181 -36.70 16.64 23.24
C ASP A 181 -36.45 15.90 21.92
N ARG A 182 -37.51 15.35 21.35
CA ARG A 182 -37.48 14.61 20.04
C ARG A 182 -37.23 15.50 18.82
N LYS A 183 -36.87 16.75 18.97
CA LYS A 183 -36.85 17.71 17.83
C LYS A 183 -35.63 17.65 16.90
N GLN A 184 -34.68 16.73 17.14
CA GLN A 184 -33.41 16.77 16.42
C GLN A 184 -33.14 15.48 15.63
N ILE A 185 -33.88 15.33 14.54
CA ILE A 185 -33.68 14.23 13.60
C ILE A 185 -32.40 14.48 12.79
N LEU A 186 -31.50 13.49 12.73
CA LEU A 186 -30.27 13.56 11.96
C LEU A 186 -30.58 13.66 10.44
N GLY A 187 -31.53 12.85 9.97
CA GLY A 187 -31.96 12.78 8.58
C GLY A 187 -31.01 11.95 7.70
N GLN A 188 -31.55 11.39 6.62
CA GLN A 188 -30.81 10.50 5.72
C GLN A 188 -29.64 11.19 5.01
N ASP A 189 -29.75 12.44 4.64
CA ASP A 189 -28.67 13.17 3.95
C ASP A 189 -27.45 13.34 4.84
N ARG A 190 -27.65 13.59 6.15
CA ARG A 190 -26.54 13.66 7.10
C ARG A 190 -25.94 12.31 7.37
N VAL A 191 -26.74 11.25 7.45
CA VAL A 191 -26.23 9.87 7.53
C VAL A 191 -25.30 9.59 6.38
N ARG A 192 -25.66 9.96 5.14
CA ARG A 192 -24.79 9.81 3.94
C ARG A 192 -23.49 10.62 4.06
N ILE A 193 -23.57 11.86 4.54
CA ILE A 193 -22.36 12.69 4.72
C ILE A 193 -21.43 12.03 5.73
N ILE A 194 -21.94 11.56 6.86
CA ILE A 194 -21.16 10.91 7.90
C ILE A 194 -20.60 9.57 7.37
N GLN A 195 -21.40 8.80 6.63
CA GLN A 195 -20.96 7.57 6.00
C GLN A 195 -19.79 7.82 5.03
N ASN A 196 -19.89 8.83 4.18
CA ASN A 196 -18.81 9.20 3.28
C ASN A 196 -17.54 9.65 4.01
N LEU A 197 -17.69 10.25 5.20
CA LEU A 197 -16.58 10.68 6.03
C LEU A 197 -15.88 9.52 6.74
N LEU A 198 -16.64 8.57 7.28
CA LEU A 198 -16.12 7.49 8.12
C LEU A 198 -15.78 6.22 7.32
N ALA A 199 -16.41 6.00 6.18
CA ALA A 199 -16.21 4.82 5.33
C ALA A 199 -15.78 5.17 3.90
N SER A 200 -15.10 6.30 3.69
CA SER A 200 -14.56 6.66 2.37
C SER A 200 -13.47 5.69 1.96
N SER A 201 -13.67 5.03 0.82
CA SER A 201 -12.58 4.33 0.14
C SER A 201 -11.84 5.33 -0.73
N PHE A 202 -10.53 5.41 -0.57
CA PHE A 202 -9.68 6.19 -1.47
C PHE A 202 -8.52 5.33 -1.94
N SER A 203 -8.06 5.58 -3.15
CA SER A 203 -6.90 4.93 -3.71
C SER A 203 -5.97 6.01 -4.23
N PHE A 204 -4.82 6.15 -3.60
CA PHE A 204 -3.71 6.90 -4.17
C PHE A 204 -2.87 5.90 -4.95
N ARG A 205 -2.72 6.15 -6.24
CA ARG A 205 -1.75 5.41 -7.05
C ARG A 205 -0.50 6.25 -7.14
N THR A 206 0.62 5.62 -6.95
CA THR A 206 1.92 6.22 -7.23
C THR A 206 1.90 6.68 -8.68
N PRO A 207 2.29 7.91 -9.02
CA PRO A 207 2.44 8.32 -10.41
C PRO A 207 3.34 7.31 -11.13
N LEU A 208 2.95 6.91 -12.34
CA LEU A 208 3.65 5.88 -13.13
C LEU A 208 5.17 6.10 -13.20
N GLY A 209 5.61 7.37 -13.22
CA GLY A 209 7.02 7.71 -13.19
C GLY A 209 7.75 7.29 -11.90
N ILE A 210 7.09 7.43 -10.73
CA ILE A 210 7.67 7.03 -9.43
C ILE A 210 7.64 5.50 -9.28
N GLU A 211 6.56 4.83 -9.72
CA GLU A 211 6.51 3.36 -9.73
C GLU A 211 7.62 2.77 -10.61
N LEU A 212 7.89 3.38 -11.77
CA LEU A 212 8.99 2.98 -12.64
C LEU A 212 10.36 3.23 -11.99
N GLU A 213 10.55 4.35 -11.28
CA GLU A 213 11.80 4.65 -10.57
C GLU A 213 12.02 3.67 -9.40
N GLU A 214 10.97 3.33 -8.62
CA GLU A 214 11.08 2.35 -7.53
C GLU A 214 11.28 0.91 -8.04
N GLU A 215 10.65 0.54 -9.17
CA GLU A 215 10.90 -0.73 -9.83
C GLU A 215 12.31 -0.76 -10.42
N ASP A 216 12.79 0.33 -10.99
CA ASP A 216 14.14 0.48 -11.49
C ASP A 216 15.19 0.32 -10.37
N GLU A 217 14.97 0.91 -9.19
CA GLU A 217 15.85 0.72 -8.03
C GLU A 217 15.84 -0.73 -7.52
N LYS A 218 14.69 -1.41 -7.50
CA LYS A 218 14.59 -2.83 -7.13
C LYS A 218 15.23 -3.74 -8.17
N ILE A 219 15.12 -3.40 -9.44
CA ILE A 219 15.77 -4.09 -10.55
C ILE A 219 17.30 -3.95 -10.45
N ILE A 220 17.82 -2.85 -9.96
CA ILE A 220 19.28 -2.59 -9.83
C ILE A 220 19.94 -3.43 -8.72
N GLN A 221 19.22 -3.94 -7.75
CA GLN A 221 19.78 -4.82 -6.73
C GLN A 221 19.94 -6.25 -7.23
N LEU A 222 21.19 -6.64 -7.54
CA LEU A 222 21.50 -8.04 -7.81
C LEU A 222 21.33 -8.89 -6.56
N THR A 223 20.67 -10.05 -6.71
CA THR A 223 20.65 -11.06 -5.67
C THR A 223 22.06 -11.61 -5.44
N GLU A 224 22.34 -12.15 -4.26
CA GLU A 224 23.64 -12.79 -3.96
C GLU A 224 24.02 -13.85 -4.99
N GLN A 225 23.05 -14.61 -5.50
CA GLN A 225 23.25 -15.61 -6.53
C GLN A 225 23.70 -15.02 -7.88
N GLN A 226 23.12 -13.90 -8.29
CA GLN A 226 23.50 -13.19 -9.51
C GLN A 226 24.90 -12.58 -9.39
N LEU A 227 25.27 -12.06 -8.21
CA LEU A 227 26.63 -11.59 -7.93
C LEU A 227 27.65 -12.73 -8.04
N LEU A 228 27.30 -13.93 -7.58
CA LEU A 228 28.15 -15.13 -7.67
C LEU A 228 28.42 -15.52 -9.13
N VAL A 229 27.43 -15.43 -10.02
CA VAL A 229 27.61 -15.65 -11.46
C VAL A 229 28.63 -14.67 -12.04
N LEU A 230 28.55 -13.38 -11.72
CA LEU A 230 29.52 -12.38 -12.19
C LEU A 230 30.94 -12.65 -11.65
N GLN A 231 31.07 -13.13 -10.41
CA GLN A 231 32.37 -13.49 -9.84
C GLN A 231 32.99 -14.69 -10.57
N VAL A 232 32.21 -15.74 -10.87
CA VAL A 232 32.67 -16.91 -11.61
C VAL A 232 33.13 -16.54 -13.03
N LEU A 233 32.44 -15.59 -13.67
CA LEU A 233 32.74 -15.12 -15.00
C LEU A 233 33.87 -14.07 -15.06
N ARG A 234 34.38 -13.61 -13.90
CA ARG A 234 35.35 -12.49 -13.83
C ARG A 234 36.62 -12.73 -14.66
N LYS A 235 37.07 -13.99 -14.75
CA LYS A 235 38.28 -14.37 -15.50
C LYS A 235 38.01 -14.82 -16.94
N ARG A 236 36.74 -14.91 -17.38
CA ARG A 236 36.39 -15.36 -18.69
C ARG A 236 36.24 -14.17 -19.66
N ARG A 237 36.90 -14.27 -20.81
CA ARG A 237 36.80 -13.24 -21.86
C ARG A 237 35.55 -13.38 -22.71
N ARG A 238 35.04 -14.61 -22.86
CA ARG A 238 33.80 -14.90 -23.59
C ARG A 238 32.89 -15.75 -22.70
N ALA A 239 31.63 -15.33 -22.57
CA ALA A 239 30.65 -16.04 -21.80
C ALA A 239 29.24 -15.82 -22.36
N ALA A 240 28.45 -16.89 -22.41
CA ALA A 240 27.03 -16.81 -22.70
C ALA A 240 26.25 -17.18 -21.41
N ILE A 241 25.29 -16.37 -21.06
CA ILE A 241 24.43 -16.57 -19.87
C ILE A 241 23.03 -16.89 -20.39
N ALA A 242 22.57 -18.11 -20.13
CA ALA A 242 21.21 -18.53 -20.45
C ALA A 242 20.38 -18.62 -19.16
N GLY A 243 19.10 -18.30 -19.26
CA GLY A 243 18.16 -18.37 -18.15
C GLY A 243 16.74 -18.06 -18.60
N CYS A 244 15.75 -18.47 -17.81
CA CYS A 244 14.35 -18.19 -18.09
C CYS A 244 14.03 -16.68 -18.06
N ALA A 245 12.85 -16.29 -18.53
CA ALA A 245 12.36 -14.93 -18.39
C ALA A 245 12.30 -14.55 -16.88
N GLY A 246 12.66 -13.31 -16.56
CA GLY A 246 12.70 -12.84 -15.15
C GLY A 246 13.91 -13.30 -14.32
N SER A 247 14.86 -14.06 -14.88
CA SER A 247 16.06 -14.51 -14.15
C SER A 247 17.12 -13.42 -13.92
N GLY A 248 16.87 -12.18 -14.35
CA GLY A 248 17.76 -11.04 -14.15
C GLY A 248 18.94 -10.93 -15.13
N LYS A 249 18.86 -11.51 -16.34
CA LYS A 249 19.91 -11.41 -17.37
C LYS A 249 20.26 -9.97 -17.69
N THR A 250 19.28 -9.11 -17.91
CA THR A 250 19.45 -7.68 -18.16
C THR A 250 20.19 -6.98 -17.01
N MET A 251 19.90 -7.37 -15.78
CA MET A 251 20.59 -6.84 -14.59
C MET A 251 22.06 -7.24 -14.55
N LEU A 252 22.34 -8.50 -14.89
CA LEU A 252 23.71 -8.97 -15.00
C LEU A 252 24.48 -8.19 -16.10
N ALA A 253 23.84 -7.95 -17.24
CA ALA A 253 24.40 -7.16 -18.35
C ALA A 253 24.71 -5.72 -17.90
N LEU A 254 23.76 -5.03 -17.24
CA LEU A 254 23.93 -3.69 -16.72
C LEU A 254 25.07 -3.59 -15.69
N ASN A 255 25.10 -4.53 -14.73
CA ASN A 255 26.12 -4.53 -13.68
C ASN A 255 27.51 -4.83 -14.25
N LYS A 256 27.59 -5.75 -15.21
CA LYS A 256 28.84 -6.05 -15.92
C LYS A 256 29.33 -4.85 -16.70
N ALA A 257 28.44 -4.13 -17.42
CA ALA A 257 28.76 -2.92 -18.16
C ALA A 257 29.32 -1.83 -17.24
N LYS A 258 28.67 -1.57 -16.10
CA LYS A 258 29.14 -0.63 -15.10
C LYS A 258 30.52 -1.00 -14.55
N THR A 259 30.68 -2.26 -14.13
CA THR A 259 31.94 -2.76 -13.55
C THR A 259 33.10 -2.62 -14.54
N LEU A 260 32.90 -2.92 -15.83
CA LEU A 260 33.94 -2.79 -16.84
C LEU A 260 34.23 -1.31 -17.16
N CYS A 261 33.21 -0.46 -17.20
CA CYS A 261 33.37 0.98 -17.36
C CYS A 261 34.19 1.58 -16.20
N ASP A 262 33.91 1.20 -14.94
CA ASP A 262 34.64 1.63 -13.75
C ASP A 262 36.12 1.16 -13.77
N GLN A 263 36.40 0.07 -14.48
CA GLN A 263 37.74 -0.44 -14.72
C GLN A 263 38.46 0.26 -15.90
N GLY A 264 37.82 1.22 -16.53
CA GLY A 264 38.39 2.01 -17.64
C GLY A 264 38.25 1.37 -19.02
N PHE A 265 37.43 0.31 -19.19
CA PHE A 265 37.19 -0.30 -20.49
C PHE A 265 36.21 0.56 -21.30
N ARG A 266 36.43 0.62 -22.64
CA ARG A 266 35.45 1.13 -23.59
C ARG A 266 34.38 0.06 -23.81
N VAL A 267 33.18 0.27 -23.22
CA VAL A 267 32.12 -0.74 -23.19
C VAL A 267 31.01 -0.38 -24.16
N LEU A 268 30.62 -1.37 -24.97
CA LEU A 268 29.42 -1.34 -25.78
C LEU A 268 28.38 -2.30 -25.20
N LEU A 269 27.19 -1.78 -24.91
CA LEU A 269 26.02 -2.54 -24.51
C LEU A 269 24.98 -2.49 -25.63
N VAL A 270 24.66 -3.66 -26.20
CA VAL A 270 23.75 -3.77 -27.33
C VAL A 270 22.56 -4.65 -26.98
N CYS A 271 21.39 -4.29 -27.47
CA CYS A 271 20.19 -5.11 -27.43
C CYS A 271 19.45 -5.00 -28.77
N PHE A 272 18.41 -5.83 -28.96
CA PHE A 272 17.64 -5.79 -30.21
C PHE A 272 16.54 -4.73 -30.17
N ASN A 273 15.90 -4.53 -29.03
CA ASN A 273 14.72 -3.67 -28.87
C ASN A 273 15.09 -2.20 -28.63
N VAL A 274 14.44 -1.28 -29.38
CA VAL A 274 14.65 0.18 -29.25
C VAL A 274 14.27 0.70 -27.87
N GLY A 275 13.12 0.28 -27.32
CA GLY A 275 12.64 0.69 -25.99
C GLY A 275 13.59 0.21 -24.89
N LEU A 276 14.08 -1.02 -25.00
CA LEU A 276 15.08 -1.56 -24.09
C LEU A 276 16.39 -0.77 -24.14
N ALA A 277 16.88 -0.43 -25.34
CA ALA A 277 18.10 0.39 -25.48
C ALA A 277 17.96 1.78 -24.83
N GLN A 278 16.79 2.41 -24.96
CA GLN A 278 16.50 3.70 -24.30
C GLN A 278 16.51 3.56 -22.78
N TYR A 279 15.95 2.48 -22.25
CA TYR A 279 15.97 2.16 -20.83
C TYR A 279 17.39 1.90 -20.33
N LEU A 280 18.13 0.99 -20.98
CA LEU A 280 19.51 0.65 -20.61
C LEU A 280 20.43 1.89 -20.59
N ARG A 281 20.24 2.84 -21.53
CA ARG A 281 21.00 4.09 -21.59
C ARG A 281 20.82 4.95 -20.35
N LYS A 282 19.63 4.93 -19.73
CA LYS A 282 19.38 5.67 -18.47
C LYS A 282 20.02 4.99 -17.27
N CYS A 283 20.22 3.66 -17.34
CA CYS A 283 20.68 2.85 -16.22
C CYS A 283 22.21 2.72 -16.12
N VAL A 284 22.98 3.19 -17.11
CA VAL A 284 24.44 3.11 -17.11
C VAL A 284 25.10 4.48 -17.17
N PRO A 285 26.40 4.59 -16.76
CA PRO A 285 27.16 5.84 -16.94
C PRO A 285 27.22 6.25 -18.39
N SER A 286 27.29 7.54 -18.69
CA SER A 286 27.37 8.09 -20.06
C SER A 286 28.59 7.64 -20.84
N ALA A 287 29.61 7.11 -20.17
CA ALA A 287 30.80 6.53 -20.79
C ALA A 287 30.56 5.13 -21.40
N VAL A 288 29.43 4.47 -21.08
CA VAL A 288 29.03 3.22 -21.72
C VAL A 288 28.22 3.55 -22.97
N ALA A 289 28.66 3.06 -24.13
CA ALA A 289 27.94 3.18 -25.38
C ALA A 289 26.76 2.21 -25.40
N VAL A 290 25.52 2.70 -25.53
CA VAL A 290 24.32 1.84 -25.51
C VAL A 290 23.53 2.02 -26.81
N TYR A 291 23.29 0.92 -27.52
CA TYR A 291 22.57 0.93 -28.78
C TYR A 291 21.59 -0.23 -28.90
N HIS A 292 20.53 -0.03 -29.68
CA HIS A 292 19.86 -1.17 -30.32
C HIS A 292 20.63 -1.50 -31.64
N PHE A 293 20.69 -2.75 -31.98
CA PHE A 293 21.60 -3.23 -33.04
C PHE A 293 21.53 -2.44 -34.36
N HIS A 294 20.34 -2.28 -34.93
CA HIS A 294 20.18 -1.53 -36.19
C HIS A 294 20.49 -0.02 -36.05
N GLY A 295 20.39 0.54 -34.83
CA GLY A 295 20.81 1.91 -34.54
C GLY A 295 22.33 2.05 -34.59
N LEU A 296 23.04 1.07 -34.00
CA LEU A 296 24.50 1.01 -34.06
C LEU A 296 24.99 0.92 -35.52
N CYS A 297 24.38 0.02 -36.33
CA CYS A 297 24.73 -0.12 -37.74
C CYS A 297 24.61 1.21 -38.50
N LYS A 298 23.50 1.95 -38.28
CA LYS A 298 23.27 3.23 -38.96
C LYS A 298 24.23 4.31 -38.52
N GLU A 299 24.55 4.41 -37.25
CA GLU A 299 25.45 5.42 -36.69
C GLU A 299 26.88 5.19 -37.20
N MET A 300 27.38 3.96 -37.13
CA MET A 300 28.69 3.60 -37.61
C MET A 300 28.85 3.77 -39.14
N ALA A 301 27.80 3.50 -39.91
CA ALA A 301 27.78 3.73 -41.35
C ALA A 301 27.81 5.23 -41.69
N GLN A 302 27.07 6.07 -40.94
CA GLN A 302 27.00 7.52 -41.09
C GLN A 302 28.35 8.19 -40.80
N GLU A 303 29.05 7.78 -39.76
CA GLU A 303 30.40 8.30 -39.42
C GLU A 303 31.40 8.14 -40.58
N LYS A 304 31.15 7.18 -41.45
CA LYS A 304 31.99 6.93 -42.64
C LYS A 304 31.50 7.58 -43.94
N GLY A 305 30.41 8.34 -43.89
CA GLY A 305 29.86 8.99 -45.07
C GLY A 305 29.19 8.03 -46.06
N PHE A 306 28.80 6.82 -45.62
CA PHE A 306 28.01 5.91 -46.42
C PHE A 306 26.60 6.44 -46.62
N SER A 307 26.18 6.59 -47.88
CA SER A 307 24.80 6.90 -48.24
C SER A 307 23.96 5.65 -48.10
N LEU A 308 23.19 5.53 -47.03
CA LEU A 308 22.28 4.41 -46.81
C LEU A 308 21.22 4.35 -47.93
N ARG A 309 21.42 3.52 -48.94
CA ARG A 309 20.41 3.23 -49.96
C ARG A 309 19.36 2.32 -49.34
N ARG A 310 18.13 2.83 -49.16
CA ARG A 310 16.99 2.00 -48.74
C ARG A 310 16.53 1.12 -49.91
N PRO A 311 16.68 -0.20 -49.83
CA PRO A 311 16.13 -1.10 -50.83
C PRO A 311 14.62 -1.23 -50.66
N ALA A 312 13.96 -1.83 -51.65
CA ALA A 312 12.51 -2.06 -51.62
C ALA A 312 12.07 -3.11 -50.58
N ASN A 313 13.01 -3.96 -50.10
CA ASN A 313 12.77 -5.00 -49.14
C ASN A 313 13.34 -4.58 -47.73
N GLU A 314 12.49 -4.24 -46.81
CA GLU A 314 12.87 -3.81 -45.46
C GLU A 314 13.49 -4.94 -44.63
N GLN A 315 13.08 -6.18 -44.88
CA GLN A 315 13.64 -7.35 -44.17
C GLN A 315 15.09 -7.58 -44.60
N GLU A 316 15.36 -7.60 -45.88
CA GLU A 316 16.71 -7.75 -46.44
C GLU A 316 17.63 -6.61 -45.97
N TYR A 317 17.10 -5.40 -45.92
CA TYR A 317 17.82 -4.25 -45.42
C TYR A 317 18.30 -4.43 -43.99
N ASN A 318 17.40 -4.84 -43.09
CA ASN A 318 17.68 -5.00 -41.68
C ASN A 318 18.51 -6.26 -41.37
N GLU A 319 18.32 -7.34 -42.11
CA GLU A 319 18.92 -8.62 -41.78
C GLU A 319 20.28 -8.88 -42.46
N VAL A 320 20.54 -8.21 -43.58
CA VAL A 320 21.74 -8.41 -44.38
C VAL A 320 22.52 -7.11 -44.58
N ILE A 321 21.91 -6.13 -45.21
CA ILE A 321 22.62 -4.93 -45.65
C ILE A 321 23.19 -4.12 -44.46
N LEU A 322 22.38 -3.82 -43.42
CA LEU A 322 22.86 -3.08 -42.28
C LEU A 322 23.99 -3.77 -41.51
N PRO A 323 23.93 -5.10 -41.24
CA PRO A 323 25.05 -5.81 -40.62
C PRO A 323 26.32 -5.86 -41.50
N GLU A 324 26.19 -5.98 -42.83
CA GLU A 324 27.33 -5.91 -43.75
C GLU A 324 27.95 -4.50 -43.76
N GLU A 325 27.15 -3.44 -43.78
CA GLU A 325 27.64 -2.07 -43.65
C GLU A 325 28.35 -1.83 -42.32
N LEU A 326 27.89 -2.44 -41.23
CA LEU A 326 28.58 -2.40 -39.95
C LEU A 326 29.92 -3.11 -39.99
N LEU A 327 29.99 -4.26 -40.66
CA LEU A 327 31.23 -5.00 -40.85
C LEU A 327 32.25 -4.20 -41.66
N ASP A 328 31.83 -3.64 -42.81
CA ASP A 328 32.64 -2.76 -43.63
C ASP A 328 33.13 -1.50 -42.89
N ALA A 329 32.27 -0.92 -42.02
CA ALA A 329 32.65 0.17 -41.21
C ALA A 329 33.69 -0.23 -40.14
N ALA A 330 33.52 -1.37 -39.51
CA ALA A 330 34.44 -1.91 -38.52
C ALA A 330 35.82 -2.22 -39.12
N GLU A 331 35.89 -2.76 -40.32
CA GLU A 331 37.16 -3.01 -41.01
C GLU A 331 37.95 -1.72 -41.31
N LYS A 332 37.24 -0.62 -41.57
CA LYS A 332 37.86 0.68 -41.85
C LYS A 332 38.20 1.47 -40.57
N LEU A 333 37.39 1.38 -39.52
CA LEU A 333 37.59 2.07 -38.25
C LEU A 333 38.58 1.36 -37.34
N GLY A 334 38.73 0.04 -37.53
CA GLY A 334 39.36 -0.83 -36.57
C GLY A 334 38.50 -1.09 -35.35
N PRO A 335 38.99 -1.88 -34.42
CA PRO A 335 38.30 -2.17 -33.18
C PRO A 335 38.04 -0.92 -32.35
N GLN A 336 36.80 -0.77 -31.82
CA GLN A 336 36.37 0.42 -31.11
C GLN A 336 36.17 0.17 -29.65
N PHE A 337 35.90 -1.07 -29.22
CA PHE A 337 35.49 -1.44 -27.89
C PHE A 337 36.38 -2.52 -27.27
N ASP A 338 36.69 -2.36 -26.00
CA ASP A 338 37.43 -3.35 -25.20
C ASP A 338 36.47 -4.44 -24.66
N ALA A 339 35.18 -4.13 -24.55
CA ALA A 339 34.16 -5.06 -24.14
C ALA A 339 32.83 -4.80 -24.87
N ILE A 340 32.20 -5.89 -25.31
CA ILE A 340 30.84 -5.87 -25.88
C ILE A 340 29.95 -6.78 -25.07
N ILE A 341 28.83 -6.25 -24.63
CA ILE A 341 27.78 -6.97 -23.89
C ILE A 341 26.52 -6.95 -24.73
N VAL A 342 25.94 -8.13 -24.97
CA VAL A 342 24.70 -8.27 -25.74
C VAL A 342 23.59 -8.77 -24.80
N ASP A 343 22.54 -7.99 -24.67
CA ASP A 343 21.32 -8.40 -23.97
C ASP A 343 20.29 -8.90 -24.99
N GLU A 344 19.48 -9.89 -24.58
CA GLU A 344 18.53 -10.63 -25.45
C GLU A 344 19.19 -11.22 -26.67
N GLY A 345 20.35 -11.86 -26.49
CA GLY A 345 21.18 -12.41 -27.58
C GLY A 345 20.49 -13.49 -28.47
N GLN A 346 19.37 -14.08 -28.02
CA GLN A 346 18.57 -15.01 -28.81
C GLN A 346 17.92 -14.34 -30.05
N ASP A 347 17.77 -13.02 -30.04
CA ASP A 347 17.17 -12.27 -31.15
C ASP A 347 18.21 -11.93 -32.23
N PHE A 348 19.49 -12.25 -31.98
CA PHE A 348 20.61 -11.93 -32.87
C PHE A 348 20.89 -13.07 -33.87
N LYS A 349 20.96 -12.70 -35.15
CA LYS A 349 21.34 -13.62 -36.24
C LYS A 349 22.85 -13.74 -36.32
N GLU A 350 23.33 -14.78 -37.01
CA GLU A 350 24.75 -15.08 -37.13
C GLU A 350 25.57 -13.88 -37.68
N LEU A 351 25.08 -13.21 -38.70
CA LEU A 351 25.75 -12.04 -39.28
C LEU A 351 25.90 -10.88 -38.29
N TYR A 352 24.96 -10.72 -37.33
CA TYR A 352 25.02 -9.69 -36.28
C TYR A 352 26.17 -9.95 -35.31
N TRP A 353 26.41 -11.22 -34.97
CA TRP A 353 27.52 -11.61 -34.10
C TRP A 353 28.87 -11.38 -34.79
N ILE A 354 28.95 -11.65 -36.10
CA ILE A 354 30.14 -11.44 -36.89
C ILE A 354 30.48 -9.93 -36.93
N SER A 355 29.51 -9.08 -37.26
CA SER A 355 29.72 -7.63 -37.36
C SER A 355 30.06 -7.00 -36.03
N LEU A 356 29.40 -7.43 -34.89
CA LEU A 356 29.78 -6.97 -33.56
C LEU A 356 31.19 -7.41 -33.16
N SER A 357 31.57 -8.65 -33.52
CA SER A 357 32.91 -9.15 -33.18
C SER A 357 34.04 -8.38 -33.89
N ALA A 358 33.78 -7.77 -35.03
CA ALA A 358 34.73 -6.92 -35.74
C ALA A 358 35.00 -5.56 -35.04
N LEU A 359 34.07 -5.10 -34.17
CA LEU A 359 34.24 -3.92 -33.37
C LEU A 359 35.04 -4.14 -32.06
N LEU A 360 35.31 -5.40 -31.73
CA LEU A 360 35.99 -5.77 -30.50
C LEU A 360 37.50 -5.81 -30.66
N GLU A 361 38.21 -5.21 -29.68
CA GLU A 361 39.68 -5.32 -29.62
C GLU A 361 40.17 -6.76 -29.56
N PRO A 362 41.33 -7.09 -30.17
CA PRO A 362 41.93 -8.40 -30.06
C PRO A 362 42.15 -8.79 -28.59
N GLY A 363 41.45 -9.85 -28.14
CA GLY A 363 41.49 -10.27 -26.75
C GLY A 363 40.53 -9.55 -25.84
N GLY A 364 39.61 -8.75 -26.35
CA GLY A 364 38.54 -8.10 -25.62
C GLY A 364 37.52 -9.05 -24.99
N ILE A 365 36.57 -8.50 -24.26
CA ILE A 365 35.51 -9.23 -23.51
C ILE A 365 34.24 -9.26 -24.37
N PHE A 366 33.62 -10.46 -24.50
CA PHE A 366 32.37 -10.63 -25.22
C PHE A 366 31.40 -11.50 -24.47
#